data_d48ff570cb0459d01f872192f34e33e2
#
_entry.id   d48ff570cb0459d01f872192f34e33e2
#
_cell.length_a   1.000
_cell.length_b   1.000
_cell.length_c   1.000
_cell.angle_alpha   90.00
_cell.angle_beta   90.00
_cell.angle_gamma   90.00
#
_symmetry.space_group_name_H-M   'P 1'
#
loop_
_entity.id
_entity.type
_entity.pdbx_description
1 polymer ?
#
loop_
_entity_poly.entity_id
_entity_poly.type
_entity_poly.pdbx_seq_one_letter_code
_entity_poly.pdbx_strand_id
1 'polypeptide(L)'
;MARKGTRIEAVMSEIRSRIASRAVVPGVRLPSVRAQAEALRVSVSTVVEAYERLVAEGLLTSRPGSGFYVAGPVAPLALAEMGPKVDRAVDPLWVSRQSLESDARVLKPGCGWLPASWMYEAGVRRALRSLARADTVELAEYATPQGHPGLRQFLARRLATAGIDASPEQVLLTESGTQAIDLVCRFLLEPGDTVLVDDPCYFNFHALLKAHRVHVVGVPNTPQGPDLDAFDAALAAHAPRLYITNSGIHNPTGAVLSPLVAHRLLKLADRAGLVIVEDDIFADFETSPAPRLAAFDGLSRVIQIGSFSKTVSASLRCGYIAAKPAWTDGLTDLKIATNFGGGRLGAEVVLSAITDSGYRKHMETVRVRLTEAMDQAVHRLATLGITPWIVPQAGMFLWCRLPDGADAAAVARACLQDGVVLAPGNAFSQSASAGDYLRFNVAQSREARIFEVLAKALSTAERG
;
A
#
# COMPACT_ATOMS: atom_id res chain seq x y z
N MET A 1 -30.12 -16.96 22.04
CA MET A 1 -30.04 -18.09 21.09
C MET A 1 -30.01 -17.52 19.68
N ALA A 2 -28.82 -17.43 19.05
CA ALA A 2 -28.74 -17.07 17.62
C ALA A 2 -29.46 -18.14 16.79
N ARG A 3 -30.36 -17.72 15.90
CA ARG A 3 -31.17 -18.63 15.06
C ARG A 3 -30.25 -19.55 14.26
N LYS A 4 -30.61 -20.87 14.18
CA LYS A 4 -29.84 -21.92 13.46
C LYS A 4 -29.52 -21.49 12.00
N GLY A 5 -30.39 -20.71 11.36
CA GLY A 5 -30.20 -20.16 10.01
C GLY A 5 -29.04 -19.18 9.86
N THR A 6 -28.70 -18.39 10.87
CA THR A 6 -27.59 -17.45 10.83
C THR A 6 -26.22 -18.14 10.91
N ARG A 7 -26.10 -19.29 11.60
CA ARG A 7 -24.84 -20.05 11.68
C ARG A 7 -24.52 -20.81 10.39
N ILE A 8 -25.53 -21.35 9.73
CA ILE A 8 -25.38 -22.01 8.43
C ILE A 8 -24.92 -20.99 7.40
N GLU A 9 -25.57 -19.81 7.36
CA GLU A 9 -25.19 -18.76 6.42
C GLU A 9 -23.78 -18.22 6.68
N ALA A 10 -23.34 -18.14 7.93
CA ALA A 10 -21.96 -17.77 8.26
C ALA A 10 -20.93 -18.77 7.71
N VAL A 11 -21.19 -20.09 7.84
CA VAL A 11 -20.33 -21.13 7.24
C VAL A 11 -20.32 -21.03 5.71
N MET A 12 -21.49 -20.84 5.08
CA MET A 12 -21.60 -20.70 3.61
C MET A 12 -20.86 -19.45 3.12
N SER A 13 -21.02 -18.33 3.80
CA SER A 13 -20.38 -17.07 3.47
C SER A 13 -18.85 -17.16 3.54
N GLU A 14 -18.32 -17.83 4.56
CA GLU A 14 -16.88 -18.07 4.67
C GLU A 14 -16.36 -18.89 3.50
N ILE A 15 -17.03 -20.00 3.15
CA ILE A 15 -16.61 -20.84 2.03
C ILE A 15 -16.72 -20.10 0.70
N ARG A 16 -17.80 -19.35 0.47
CA ARG A 16 -17.94 -18.49 -0.72
C ARG A 16 -16.82 -17.46 -0.80
N SER A 17 -16.48 -16.85 0.33
CA SER A 17 -15.36 -15.90 0.40
C SER A 17 -14.02 -16.54 0.05
N ARG A 18 -13.75 -17.74 0.55
CA ARG A 18 -12.52 -18.50 0.24
C ARG A 18 -12.46 -18.92 -1.23
N ILE A 19 -13.60 -19.29 -1.84
CA ILE A 19 -13.68 -19.61 -3.27
C ILE A 19 -13.49 -18.34 -4.11
N ALA A 20 -14.13 -17.24 -3.74
CA ALA A 20 -14.05 -15.96 -4.44
C ALA A 20 -12.64 -15.36 -4.37
N SER A 21 -11.97 -15.48 -3.22
CA SER A 21 -10.57 -15.06 -3.03
C SER A 21 -9.53 -16.03 -3.60
N ARG A 22 -9.99 -17.16 -4.18
CA ARG A 22 -9.12 -18.27 -4.65
C ARG A 22 -8.21 -18.88 -3.57
N ALA A 23 -8.53 -18.70 -2.30
CA ALA A 23 -7.90 -19.46 -1.22
C ALA A 23 -8.18 -20.95 -1.33
N VAL A 24 -9.29 -21.32 -2.00
CA VAL A 24 -9.57 -22.68 -2.46
C VAL A 24 -10.03 -22.62 -3.92
N VAL A 25 -9.49 -23.49 -4.77
CA VAL A 25 -9.75 -23.51 -6.22
C VAL A 25 -10.54 -24.77 -6.63
N PRO A 26 -11.20 -24.79 -7.79
CA PRO A 26 -11.91 -25.96 -8.28
C PRO A 26 -11.06 -27.23 -8.25
N GLY A 27 -11.67 -28.32 -7.79
CA GLY A 27 -11.01 -29.61 -7.61
C GLY A 27 -10.33 -29.79 -6.25
N VAL A 28 -10.15 -28.73 -5.46
CA VAL A 28 -9.60 -28.83 -4.09
C VAL A 28 -10.65 -29.46 -3.16
N ARG A 29 -10.20 -30.39 -2.34
CA ARG A 29 -11.00 -31.02 -1.29
C ARG A 29 -11.13 -30.08 -0.10
N LEU A 30 -12.35 -29.80 0.33
CA LEU A 30 -12.62 -29.06 1.57
C LEU A 30 -12.29 -29.94 2.81
N PRO A 31 -12.03 -29.29 3.96
CA PRO A 31 -11.92 -30.00 5.23
C PRO A 31 -13.11 -30.93 5.46
N SER A 32 -12.89 -32.03 6.15
CA SER A 32 -14.01 -32.92 6.52
C SER A 32 -15.04 -32.14 7.34
N VAL A 33 -16.29 -32.55 7.26
CA VAL A 33 -17.39 -31.90 8.02
C VAL A 33 -17.05 -31.78 9.52
N ARG A 34 -16.37 -32.77 10.09
CA ARG A 34 -15.96 -32.75 11.51
C ARG A 34 -14.84 -31.74 11.75
N ALA A 35 -13.82 -31.70 10.89
CA ALA A 35 -12.71 -30.75 11.00
C ALA A 35 -13.19 -29.29 10.81
N GLN A 36 -14.12 -29.07 9.86
CA GLN A 36 -14.69 -27.74 9.67
C GLN A 36 -15.60 -27.31 10.83
N ALA A 37 -16.35 -28.25 11.41
CA ALA A 37 -17.19 -27.97 12.57
C ALA A 37 -16.36 -27.58 13.79
N GLU A 38 -15.23 -28.27 14.00
CA GLU A 38 -14.27 -27.96 15.05
C GLU A 38 -13.61 -26.58 14.84
N ALA A 39 -13.10 -26.31 13.64
CA ALA A 39 -12.45 -25.06 13.29
C ALA A 39 -13.38 -23.84 13.47
N LEU A 40 -14.66 -23.97 13.09
CA LEU A 40 -15.65 -22.89 13.18
C LEU A 40 -16.45 -22.88 14.48
N ARG A 41 -16.20 -23.82 15.38
CA ARG A 41 -16.93 -24.00 16.65
C ARG A 41 -18.46 -24.05 16.46
N VAL A 42 -18.89 -24.81 15.46
CA VAL A 42 -20.31 -25.06 15.15
C VAL A 42 -20.63 -26.54 15.20
N SER A 43 -21.92 -26.90 15.17
CA SER A 43 -22.32 -28.30 15.14
C SER A 43 -21.98 -28.95 13.79
N VAL A 44 -21.70 -30.26 13.81
CA VAL A 44 -21.48 -31.07 12.60
C VAL A 44 -22.67 -30.95 11.64
N SER A 45 -23.90 -30.96 12.16
CA SER A 45 -25.13 -30.79 11.36
C SER A 45 -25.22 -29.44 10.67
N THR A 46 -24.68 -28.36 11.28
CA THR A 46 -24.61 -27.02 10.66
C THR A 46 -23.69 -27.03 9.44
N VAL A 47 -22.55 -27.71 9.52
CA VAL A 47 -21.60 -27.81 8.39
C VAL A 47 -22.14 -28.71 7.29
N VAL A 48 -22.79 -29.85 7.63
CA VAL A 48 -23.44 -30.73 6.66
C VAL A 48 -24.44 -29.93 5.83
N GLU A 49 -25.36 -29.24 6.50
CA GLU A 49 -26.41 -28.45 5.83
C GLU A 49 -25.82 -27.31 4.98
N ALA A 50 -24.75 -26.63 5.46
CA ALA A 50 -24.06 -25.61 4.69
C ALA A 50 -23.40 -26.19 3.43
N TYR A 51 -22.73 -27.33 3.53
CA TYR A 51 -22.08 -27.99 2.39
C TYR A 51 -23.11 -28.49 1.39
N GLU A 52 -24.23 -29.07 1.83
CA GLU A 52 -25.33 -29.53 0.95
C GLU A 52 -25.97 -28.36 0.20
N ARG A 53 -26.18 -27.22 0.86
CA ARG A 53 -26.68 -26.01 0.21
C ARG A 53 -25.69 -25.48 -0.82
N LEU A 54 -24.40 -25.46 -0.52
CA LEU A 54 -23.35 -25.06 -1.47
C LEU A 54 -23.23 -26.04 -2.65
N VAL A 55 -23.55 -27.32 -2.46
CA VAL A 55 -23.68 -28.29 -3.56
C VAL A 55 -24.90 -27.97 -4.41
N ALA A 56 -26.04 -27.66 -3.79
CA ALA A 56 -27.26 -27.26 -4.52
C ALA A 56 -27.06 -25.94 -5.30
N GLU A 57 -26.21 -25.04 -4.81
CA GLU A 57 -25.80 -23.84 -5.52
C GLU A 57 -24.75 -24.08 -6.63
N GLY A 58 -24.26 -25.31 -6.77
CA GLY A 58 -23.23 -25.65 -7.76
C GLY A 58 -21.83 -25.16 -7.42
N LEU A 59 -21.59 -24.68 -6.20
CA LEU A 59 -20.27 -24.24 -5.72
C LEU A 59 -19.41 -25.39 -5.22
N LEU A 60 -20.03 -26.47 -4.77
CA LEU A 60 -19.36 -27.70 -4.35
C LEU A 60 -19.86 -28.90 -5.13
N THR A 61 -19.05 -29.96 -5.18
CA THR A 61 -19.45 -31.31 -5.61
C THR A 61 -19.19 -32.30 -4.48
N SER A 62 -20.16 -33.17 -4.19
CA SER A 62 -19.99 -34.28 -3.26
C SER A 62 -19.47 -35.53 -4.01
N ARG A 63 -18.44 -36.18 -3.45
CA ARG A 63 -17.97 -37.48 -3.95
C ARG A 63 -18.19 -38.53 -2.86
N PRO A 64 -19.07 -39.52 -3.07
CA PRO A 64 -19.35 -40.54 -2.06
C PRO A 64 -18.07 -41.17 -1.50
N GLY A 65 -17.95 -41.24 -0.18
CA GLY A 65 -16.76 -41.76 0.52
C GLY A 65 -15.51 -40.90 0.47
N SER A 66 -15.49 -39.84 -0.34
CA SER A 66 -14.29 -39.00 -0.53
C SER A 66 -14.43 -37.55 0.01
N GLY A 67 -15.67 -37.08 0.18
CA GLY A 67 -15.96 -35.75 0.76
C GLY A 67 -16.43 -34.70 -0.26
N PHE A 68 -16.26 -33.43 0.10
CA PHE A 68 -16.72 -32.28 -0.68
C PHE A 68 -15.55 -31.58 -1.36
N TYR A 69 -15.78 -31.17 -2.62
CA TYR A 69 -14.78 -30.53 -3.50
C TYR A 69 -15.35 -29.26 -4.06
N VAL A 70 -14.53 -28.26 -4.30
CA VAL A 70 -14.92 -27.02 -4.97
C VAL A 70 -15.29 -27.35 -6.42
N ALA A 71 -16.49 -26.94 -6.86
CA ALA A 71 -17.06 -27.19 -8.18
C ALA A 71 -16.77 -26.04 -9.17
N GLY A 72 -16.94 -26.34 -10.47
CA GLY A 72 -17.02 -25.34 -11.54
C GLY A 72 -15.69 -24.79 -12.07
N PRO A 73 -15.77 -23.90 -13.06
CA PRO A 73 -14.61 -23.13 -13.52
C PRO A 73 -14.14 -22.18 -12.42
N VAL A 74 -12.84 -21.89 -12.40
CA VAL A 74 -12.24 -20.94 -11.42
C VAL A 74 -12.90 -19.57 -11.60
N ALA A 75 -13.65 -19.11 -10.62
CA ALA A 75 -14.21 -17.77 -10.65
C ALA A 75 -13.08 -16.72 -10.75
N PRO A 76 -13.27 -15.63 -11.50
CA PRO A 76 -12.31 -14.54 -11.54
C PRO A 76 -12.01 -14.00 -10.14
N LEU A 77 -10.75 -13.63 -9.89
CA LEU A 77 -10.34 -13.03 -8.62
C LEU A 77 -11.08 -11.70 -8.41
N ALA A 78 -11.85 -11.60 -7.35
CA ALA A 78 -12.49 -10.35 -6.93
C ALA A 78 -11.73 -9.74 -5.75
N LEU A 79 -11.06 -8.61 -5.98
CA LEU A 79 -10.34 -7.87 -4.93
C LEU A 79 -11.27 -6.98 -4.10
N ALA A 80 -12.43 -6.59 -4.66
CA ALA A 80 -13.46 -5.81 -4.00
C ALA A 80 -14.84 -6.44 -4.24
N GLU A 81 -15.81 -6.10 -3.41
CA GLU A 81 -17.21 -6.48 -3.63
C GLU A 81 -17.76 -5.91 -4.94
N MET A 82 -18.54 -6.73 -5.65
CA MET A 82 -19.21 -6.33 -6.89
C MET A 82 -20.57 -5.72 -6.54
N GLY A 83 -20.81 -4.46 -6.95
CA GLY A 83 -22.05 -3.75 -6.67
C GLY A 83 -22.08 -2.34 -7.26
N PRO A 84 -23.20 -1.61 -7.14
CA PRO A 84 -23.30 -0.21 -7.54
C PRO A 84 -22.20 0.62 -6.85
N LYS A 85 -21.63 1.61 -7.59
CA LYS A 85 -20.50 2.42 -7.09
C LYS A 85 -20.78 3.13 -5.76
N VAL A 86 -22.05 3.51 -5.53
CA VAL A 86 -22.49 4.27 -4.33
C VAL A 86 -22.62 3.37 -3.10
N ASP A 87 -22.96 2.07 -3.28
CA ASP A 87 -23.24 1.15 -2.18
C ASP A 87 -22.05 0.29 -1.77
N ARG A 88 -20.92 0.42 -2.47
CA ARG A 88 -19.71 -0.35 -2.15
C ARG A 88 -19.16 0.03 -0.79
N ALA A 89 -18.66 -0.96 -0.06
CA ALA A 89 -17.87 -0.70 1.14
C ALA A 89 -16.70 0.23 0.82
N VAL A 90 -16.41 1.15 1.74
CA VAL A 90 -15.26 2.06 1.61
C VAL A 90 -14.01 1.25 1.97
N ASP A 91 -13.40 0.70 0.95
CA ASP A 91 -12.20 -0.13 1.01
C ASP A 91 -11.01 0.53 0.26
N PRO A 92 -9.81 -0.05 0.30
CA PRO A 92 -8.64 0.48 -0.42
C PRO A 92 -8.88 0.76 -1.90
N LEU A 93 -9.64 -0.09 -2.59
CA LEU A 93 -9.94 0.07 -4.02
C LEU A 93 -10.96 1.16 -4.27
N TRP A 94 -11.91 1.38 -3.34
CA TRP A 94 -12.83 2.51 -3.42
C TRP A 94 -12.06 3.84 -3.42
N VAL A 95 -11.14 4.04 -2.43
CA VAL A 95 -10.31 5.25 -2.34
C VAL A 95 -9.49 5.47 -3.62
N SER A 96 -8.84 4.40 -4.12
CA SER A 96 -8.02 4.46 -5.34
C SER A 96 -8.86 4.86 -6.56
N ARG A 97 -10.01 4.24 -6.76
CA ARG A 97 -10.88 4.50 -7.91
C ARG A 97 -11.46 5.91 -7.87
N GLN A 98 -11.98 6.35 -6.71
CA GLN A 98 -12.49 7.73 -6.58
C GLN A 98 -11.40 8.76 -6.88
N SER A 99 -10.16 8.49 -6.47
CA SER A 99 -9.04 9.41 -6.72
C SER A 99 -8.59 9.42 -8.19
N LEU A 100 -8.58 8.26 -8.88
CA LEU A 100 -8.06 8.10 -10.24
C LEU A 100 -9.10 8.37 -11.33
N GLU A 101 -10.35 7.95 -11.12
CA GLU A 101 -11.43 8.00 -12.11
C GLU A 101 -12.24 9.31 -12.06
N SER A 102 -12.04 10.16 -11.04
CA SER A 102 -12.81 11.40 -10.89
C SER A 102 -12.45 12.46 -11.92
N ASP A 103 -13.43 13.27 -12.28
CA ASP A 103 -13.28 14.48 -13.12
C ASP A 103 -12.21 15.45 -12.54
N ALA A 104 -11.60 16.25 -13.42
CA ALA A 104 -10.61 17.26 -13.03
C ALA A 104 -11.16 18.34 -12.07
N ARG A 105 -12.49 18.54 -12.04
CA ARG A 105 -13.17 19.49 -11.13
C ARG A 105 -13.33 18.99 -9.72
N VAL A 106 -13.12 17.71 -9.48
CA VAL A 106 -13.24 17.06 -8.17
C VAL A 106 -11.99 17.37 -7.34
N LEU A 107 -12.18 17.90 -6.14
CA LEU A 107 -11.11 18.15 -5.18
C LEU A 107 -10.70 16.83 -4.49
N LYS A 108 -9.41 16.57 -4.35
CA LYS A 108 -8.88 15.25 -3.93
C LYS A 108 -7.97 15.33 -2.70
N PRO A 109 -8.41 15.91 -1.57
CA PRO A 109 -7.58 15.98 -0.36
C PRO A 109 -7.22 14.60 0.21
N GLY A 110 -7.93 13.54 -0.18
CA GLY A 110 -7.60 12.15 0.19
C GLY A 110 -6.58 11.46 -0.70
N CYS A 111 -6.14 12.04 -1.83
CA CYS A 111 -5.24 11.36 -2.76
C CYS A 111 -3.79 11.28 -2.25
N GLY A 112 -3.00 10.38 -2.85
CA GLY A 112 -1.62 10.08 -2.43
C GLY A 112 -0.52 10.74 -3.27
N TRP A 113 -0.80 11.86 -3.98
CA TRP A 113 0.17 12.52 -4.86
C TRP A 113 0.06 14.05 -4.80
N LEU A 114 1.14 14.73 -5.20
CA LEU A 114 1.19 16.17 -5.28
C LEU A 114 0.31 16.72 -6.43
N PRO A 115 -0.16 17.96 -6.34
CA PRO A 115 -0.75 18.66 -7.49
C PRO A 115 0.22 18.65 -8.69
N ALA A 116 -0.30 18.56 -9.91
CA ALA A 116 0.54 18.55 -11.12
C ALA A 116 1.48 19.77 -11.20
N SER A 117 1.01 20.93 -10.75
CA SER A 117 1.81 22.18 -10.69
C SER A 117 2.97 22.17 -9.67
N TRP A 118 3.04 21.13 -8.82
CA TRP A 118 4.14 20.93 -7.86
C TRP A 118 5.14 19.88 -8.32
N MET A 119 4.89 19.20 -9.45
CA MET A 119 5.79 18.22 -10.04
C MET A 119 6.88 18.93 -10.87
N TYR A 120 8.02 18.23 -11.09
CA TYR A 120 9.15 18.82 -11.83
C TYR A 120 8.92 18.85 -13.36
N GLU A 121 7.82 19.48 -13.79
CA GLU A 121 7.39 19.55 -15.19
C GLU A 121 8.48 20.13 -16.10
N ALA A 122 9.14 21.22 -15.69
CA ALA A 122 10.16 21.87 -16.49
C ALA A 122 11.34 20.95 -16.80
N GLY A 123 11.80 20.15 -15.84
CA GLY A 123 12.85 19.13 -16.04
C GLY A 123 12.39 18.02 -16.98
N VAL A 124 11.18 17.50 -16.76
CA VAL A 124 10.58 16.47 -17.63
C VAL A 124 10.47 16.95 -19.08
N ARG A 125 10.01 18.19 -19.30
CA ARG A 125 9.93 18.78 -20.65
C ARG A 125 11.31 18.93 -21.31
N ARG A 126 12.36 19.29 -20.55
CA ARG A 126 13.75 19.36 -21.07
C ARG A 126 14.25 17.98 -21.47
N ALA A 127 14.06 16.99 -20.58
CA ALA A 127 14.46 15.61 -20.81
C ALA A 127 13.78 15.02 -22.07
N LEU A 128 12.48 15.23 -22.23
CA LEU A 128 11.74 14.77 -23.40
C LEU A 128 12.25 15.43 -24.71
N ARG A 129 12.59 16.72 -24.69
CA ARG A 129 13.19 17.37 -25.86
C ARG A 129 14.59 16.83 -26.19
N SER A 130 15.36 16.45 -25.20
CA SER A 130 16.65 15.79 -25.42
C SER A 130 16.46 14.39 -26.00
N LEU A 131 15.54 13.61 -25.41
CA LEU A 131 15.24 12.25 -25.83
C LEU A 131 14.68 12.20 -27.28
N ALA A 132 13.93 13.22 -27.71
CA ALA A 132 13.45 13.32 -29.11
C ALA A 132 14.56 13.42 -30.16
N ARG A 133 15.81 13.65 -29.72
CA ARG A 133 17.00 13.71 -30.57
C ARG A 133 17.92 12.50 -30.40
N ALA A 134 17.52 11.53 -29.56
CA ALA A 134 18.25 10.31 -29.33
C ALA A 134 18.32 9.44 -30.60
N ASP A 135 19.27 8.56 -30.66
CA ASP A 135 19.38 7.64 -31.79
C ASP A 135 18.31 6.52 -31.76
N THR A 136 18.25 5.75 -32.86
CA THR A 136 17.25 4.69 -33.02
C THR A 136 17.37 3.59 -31.94
N VAL A 137 18.57 3.28 -31.48
CA VAL A 137 18.82 2.26 -30.47
C VAL A 137 18.17 2.67 -29.13
N GLU A 138 18.34 3.93 -28.74
CA GLU A 138 17.73 4.44 -27.50
C GLU A 138 16.20 4.48 -27.56
N LEU A 139 15.64 4.72 -28.74
CA LEU A 139 14.20 4.86 -28.93
C LEU A 139 13.47 3.52 -29.14
N ALA A 140 14.13 2.51 -29.72
CA ALA A 140 13.47 1.32 -30.25
C ALA A 140 13.86 0.01 -29.56
N GLU A 141 15.02 -0.06 -28.91
CA GLU A 141 15.49 -1.31 -28.30
C GLU A 141 15.00 -1.51 -26.85
N TYR A 142 14.96 -2.76 -26.46
CA TYR A 142 14.65 -3.11 -25.06
C TYR A 142 15.69 -2.56 -24.10
N ALA A 143 15.25 -2.21 -22.90
CA ALA A 143 16.14 -1.92 -21.79
C ALA A 143 16.90 -3.18 -21.34
N THR A 144 18.05 -3.01 -20.67
CA THR A 144 18.67 -4.12 -19.94
C THR A 144 17.70 -4.64 -18.87
N PRO A 145 17.70 -5.93 -18.55
CA PRO A 145 16.77 -6.51 -17.58
C PRO A 145 16.75 -5.79 -16.22
N GLN A 146 17.93 -5.42 -15.71
CA GLN A 146 18.02 -4.64 -14.46
C GLN A 146 17.59 -3.17 -14.63
N GLY A 147 17.47 -2.69 -15.86
CA GLY A 147 17.11 -1.31 -16.18
C GLY A 147 18.33 -0.44 -16.47
N HIS A 148 18.09 0.86 -16.72
CA HIS A 148 19.07 1.83 -17.22
C HIS A 148 20.34 1.94 -16.35
N PRO A 149 21.54 1.62 -16.85
CA PRO A 149 22.78 1.55 -16.05
C PRO A 149 23.12 2.88 -15.36
N GLY A 150 22.99 4.01 -16.06
CA GLY A 150 23.25 5.33 -15.50
C GLY A 150 22.33 5.69 -14.33
N LEU A 151 21.05 5.29 -14.39
CA LEU A 151 20.13 5.52 -13.29
C LEU A 151 20.47 4.62 -12.09
N ARG A 152 20.85 3.36 -12.31
CA ARG A 152 21.30 2.46 -11.23
C ARG A 152 22.56 2.98 -10.53
N GLN A 153 23.53 3.51 -11.29
CA GLN A 153 24.72 4.16 -10.72
C GLN A 153 24.35 5.41 -9.91
N PHE A 154 23.42 6.22 -10.39
CA PHE A 154 22.91 7.38 -9.66
C PHE A 154 22.26 6.94 -8.35
N LEU A 155 21.40 5.93 -8.40
CA LEU A 155 20.70 5.40 -7.23
C LEU A 155 21.66 4.79 -6.21
N ALA A 156 22.69 4.05 -6.62
CA ALA A 156 23.71 3.52 -5.71
C ALA A 156 24.41 4.65 -4.94
N ARG A 157 24.81 5.74 -5.63
CA ARG A 157 25.38 6.91 -4.97
C ARG A 157 24.40 7.59 -4.01
N ARG A 158 23.13 7.70 -4.40
CA ARG A 158 22.08 8.26 -3.57
C ARG A 158 21.83 7.42 -2.31
N LEU A 159 21.77 6.10 -2.44
CA LEU A 159 21.63 5.17 -1.33
C LEU A 159 22.83 5.30 -0.35
N ALA A 160 24.03 5.44 -0.87
CA ALA A 160 25.23 5.69 -0.03
C ALA A 160 25.11 6.98 0.80
N THR A 161 24.47 8.05 0.29
CA THR A 161 24.22 9.26 1.09
C THR A 161 23.20 9.04 2.21
N ALA A 162 22.36 8.02 2.10
CA ALA A 162 21.43 7.58 3.14
C ALA A 162 22.03 6.49 4.06
N GLY A 163 23.33 6.21 3.94
CA GLY A 163 24.02 5.19 4.72
C GLY A 163 23.84 3.76 4.23
N ILE A 164 23.26 3.56 3.05
CA ILE A 164 23.02 2.23 2.46
C ILE A 164 24.12 1.97 1.43
N ASP A 165 25.06 1.09 1.77
CA ASP A 165 26.12 0.67 0.87
C ASP A 165 25.61 -0.36 -0.13
N ALA A 166 25.24 0.11 -1.32
CA ALA A 166 24.71 -0.71 -2.41
C ALA A 166 25.50 -0.46 -3.69
N SER A 167 25.95 -1.52 -4.36
CA SER A 167 26.51 -1.42 -5.71
C SER A 167 25.40 -1.24 -6.75
N PRO A 168 25.71 -0.71 -7.96
CA PRO A 168 24.74 -0.62 -9.03
C PRO A 168 24.10 -1.96 -9.42
N GLU A 169 24.79 -3.10 -9.21
CA GLU A 169 24.32 -4.45 -9.47
C GLU A 169 23.24 -4.90 -8.47
N GLN A 170 23.20 -4.28 -7.29
CA GLN A 170 22.17 -4.51 -6.27
C GLN A 170 20.91 -3.68 -6.50
N VAL A 171 20.87 -2.84 -7.53
CA VAL A 171 19.73 -1.99 -7.87
C VAL A 171 19.00 -2.54 -9.09
N LEU A 172 17.73 -2.85 -8.95
CA LEU A 172 16.81 -3.28 -10.02
C LEU A 172 15.76 -2.20 -10.25
N LEU A 173 15.66 -1.66 -11.47
CA LEU A 173 14.60 -0.70 -11.81
C LEU A 173 13.27 -1.42 -12.03
N THR A 174 12.18 -0.74 -11.65
CA THR A 174 10.79 -1.20 -11.78
C THR A 174 9.92 -0.08 -12.35
N GLU A 175 8.71 -0.42 -12.80
CA GLU A 175 7.75 0.58 -13.32
C GLU A 175 7.15 1.45 -12.20
N SER A 176 7.26 1.03 -10.94
CA SER A 176 6.75 1.77 -9.77
C SER A 176 7.15 1.09 -8.46
N GLY A 177 6.99 1.78 -7.33
CA GLY A 177 7.06 1.13 -6.01
C GLY A 177 6.03 0.00 -5.85
N THR A 178 4.83 0.15 -6.39
CA THR A 178 3.81 -0.92 -6.35
C THR A 178 4.27 -2.17 -7.10
N GLN A 179 4.86 -2.04 -8.29
CA GLN A 179 5.44 -3.19 -9.00
C GLN A 179 6.65 -3.77 -8.26
N ALA A 180 7.46 -2.93 -7.62
CA ALA A 180 8.57 -3.39 -6.80
C ALA A 180 8.08 -4.32 -5.68
N ILE A 181 7.02 -3.92 -4.95
CA ILE A 181 6.42 -4.75 -3.90
C ILE A 181 5.79 -6.02 -4.50
N ASP A 182 5.09 -5.93 -5.63
CA ASP A 182 4.50 -7.09 -6.32
C ASP A 182 5.57 -8.13 -6.70
N LEU A 183 6.70 -7.68 -7.28
CA LEU A 183 7.83 -8.55 -7.61
C LEU A 183 8.43 -9.22 -6.36
N VAL A 184 8.63 -8.45 -5.28
CA VAL A 184 9.16 -9.00 -4.02
C VAL A 184 8.19 -10.01 -3.41
N CYS A 185 6.88 -9.73 -3.42
CA CYS A 185 5.87 -10.67 -2.93
C CYS A 185 5.85 -11.96 -3.76
N ARG A 186 5.91 -11.87 -5.11
CA ARG A 186 6.00 -13.05 -6.00
C ARG A 186 7.27 -13.86 -5.76
N PHE A 187 8.37 -13.21 -5.42
CA PHE A 187 9.67 -13.84 -5.23
C PHE A 187 9.79 -14.55 -3.88
N LEU A 188 9.18 -14.02 -2.83
CA LEU A 188 9.39 -14.48 -1.45
C LEU A 188 8.20 -15.23 -0.83
N LEU A 189 6.99 -15.07 -1.39
CA LEU A 189 5.76 -15.54 -0.75
C LEU A 189 5.06 -16.63 -1.56
N GLU A 190 4.44 -17.54 -0.83
CA GLU A 190 3.47 -18.51 -1.35
C GLU A 190 2.06 -18.15 -0.87
N PRO A 191 1.00 -18.56 -1.60
CA PRO A 191 -0.37 -18.40 -1.13
C PRO A 191 -0.57 -19.07 0.24
N GLY A 192 -1.07 -18.29 1.21
CA GLY A 192 -1.24 -18.73 2.60
C GLY A 192 -0.14 -18.32 3.56
N ASP A 193 0.98 -17.78 3.07
CA ASP A 193 2.00 -17.18 3.93
C ASP A 193 1.42 -15.98 4.71
N THR A 194 2.04 -15.65 5.83
CA THR A 194 1.69 -14.48 6.64
C THR A 194 2.65 -13.31 6.37
N VAL A 195 2.08 -12.12 6.19
CA VAL A 195 2.80 -10.86 6.05
C VAL A 195 2.37 -9.89 7.13
N LEU A 196 3.35 -9.30 7.82
CA LEU A 196 3.10 -8.20 8.75
C LEU A 196 3.07 -6.86 7.98
N VAL A 197 2.21 -5.96 8.42
CA VAL A 197 2.17 -4.56 7.98
C VAL A 197 1.94 -3.67 9.21
N ASP A 198 2.27 -2.39 9.10
CA ASP A 198 1.84 -1.42 10.11
C ASP A 198 0.31 -1.31 10.14
N ASP A 199 -0.29 -1.00 11.28
CA ASP A 199 -1.71 -0.68 11.40
C ASP A 199 -1.90 0.66 12.13
N PRO A 200 -2.27 1.73 11.41
CA PRO A 200 -2.59 1.77 9.97
C PRO A 200 -1.36 1.73 9.06
N CYS A 201 -1.55 1.33 7.78
CA CYS A 201 -0.51 1.37 6.75
C CYS A 201 -1.04 1.91 5.41
N TYR A 202 -0.18 2.03 4.41
CA TYR A 202 -0.63 2.41 3.08
C TYR A 202 -1.68 1.43 2.54
N PHE A 203 -2.88 1.90 2.28
CA PHE A 203 -4.05 1.08 1.96
C PHE A 203 -3.84 0.13 0.77
N ASN A 204 -2.98 0.48 -0.20
CA ASN A 204 -2.74 -0.40 -1.35
C ASN A 204 -1.94 -1.66 -0.98
N PHE A 205 -1.24 -1.69 0.15
CA PHE A 205 -0.62 -2.92 0.64
C PHE A 205 -1.68 -4.00 0.88
N HIS A 206 -2.82 -3.65 1.48
CA HIS A 206 -3.91 -4.61 1.70
C HIS A 206 -4.46 -5.17 0.38
N ALA A 207 -4.70 -4.31 -0.63
CA ALA A 207 -5.21 -4.74 -1.93
C ALA A 207 -4.20 -5.65 -2.67
N LEU A 208 -2.92 -5.28 -2.62
CA LEU A 208 -1.84 -6.03 -3.26
C LEU A 208 -1.63 -7.39 -2.58
N LEU A 209 -1.53 -7.42 -1.25
CA LEU A 209 -1.34 -8.64 -0.48
C LEU A 209 -2.53 -9.60 -0.61
N LYS A 210 -3.75 -9.05 -0.69
CA LYS A 210 -4.95 -9.85 -1.03
C LYS A 210 -4.82 -10.52 -2.41
N ALA A 211 -4.24 -9.83 -3.41
CA ALA A 211 -3.99 -10.41 -4.73
C ALA A 211 -2.98 -11.58 -4.66
N HIS A 212 -2.01 -11.52 -3.75
CA HIS A 212 -1.06 -12.60 -3.47
C HIS A 212 -1.62 -13.73 -2.62
N ARG A 213 -2.86 -13.60 -2.09
CA ARG A 213 -3.54 -14.62 -1.29
C ARG A 213 -2.81 -14.99 -0.01
N VAL A 214 -2.16 -14.01 0.59
CA VAL A 214 -1.47 -14.14 1.86
C VAL A 214 -2.33 -13.66 3.02
N HIS A 215 -2.00 -14.09 4.23
CA HIS A 215 -2.62 -13.58 5.46
C HIS A 215 -1.92 -12.30 5.88
N VAL A 216 -2.69 -11.23 6.07
CA VAL A 216 -2.16 -9.94 6.51
C VAL A 216 -2.44 -9.76 7.99
N VAL A 217 -1.40 -9.45 8.75
CA VAL A 217 -1.49 -9.16 10.19
C VAL A 217 -0.98 -7.74 10.42
N GLY A 218 -1.84 -6.89 10.99
CA GLY A 218 -1.52 -5.51 11.34
C GLY A 218 -0.79 -5.44 12.68
N VAL A 219 0.29 -4.66 12.72
CA VAL A 219 1.01 -4.32 13.94
C VAL A 219 0.71 -2.86 14.28
N PRO A 220 0.19 -2.54 15.48
CA PRO A 220 -0.11 -1.17 15.87
C PRO A 220 1.11 -0.25 15.70
N ASN A 221 0.88 0.94 15.13
CA ASN A 221 1.93 1.92 14.95
C ASN A 221 1.92 2.97 16.06
N THR A 222 3.11 3.40 16.48
CA THR A 222 3.33 4.47 17.47
C THR A 222 4.00 5.68 16.80
N PRO A 223 4.08 6.84 17.44
CA PRO A 223 4.81 7.99 16.89
C PRO A 223 6.29 7.73 16.58
N GLN A 224 6.89 6.66 17.13
CA GLN A 224 8.29 6.29 16.93
C GLN A 224 8.49 5.05 16.06
N GLY A 225 7.44 4.47 15.47
CA GLY A 225 7.47 3.25 14.67
C GLY A 225 6.51 2.19 15.22
N PRO A 226 6.60 0.92 14.79
CA PRO A 226 5.72 -0.14 15.24
C PRO A 226 5.84 -0.39 16.75
N ASP A 227 4.73 -0.79 17.37
CA ASP A 227 4.72 -1.29 18.74
C ASP A 227 5.50 -2.62 18.80
N LEU A 228 6.64 -2.61 19.50
CA LEU A 228 7.56 -3.76 19.49
C LEU A 228 7.05 -4.95 20.31
N ASP A 229 6.21 -4.74 21.31
CA ASP A 229 5.62 -5.82 22.09
C ASP A 229 4.55 -6.52 21.26
N ALA A 230 3.71 -5.78 20.57
CA ALA A 230 2.74 -6.31 19.61
C ALA A 230 3.45 -6.99 18.43
N PHE A 231 4.57 -6.44 17.96
CA PHE A 231 5.38 -7.01 16.89
C PHE A 231 5.96 -8.38 17.29
N ASP A 232 6.57 -8.49 18.47
CA ASP A 232 7.13 -9.75 18.99
C ASP A 232 6.03 -10.79 19.21
N ALA A 233 4.88 -10.39 19.74
CA ALA A 233 3.71 -11.26 19.86
C ALA A 233 3.21 -11.78 18.51
N ALA A 234 3.18 -10.91 17.48
CA ALA A 234 2.79 -11.30 16.12
C ALA A 234 3.79 -12.27 15.47
N LEU A 235 5.10 -12.08 15.71
CA LEU A 235 6.13 -13.03 15.28
C LEU A 235 5.92 -14.41 15.86
N ALA A 236 5.65 -14.49 17.17
CA ALA A 236 5.44 -15.75 17.87
C ALA A 236 4.14 -16.45 17.44
N ALA A 237 3.07 -15.70 17.22
CA ALA A 237 1.75 -16.26 16.91
C ALA A 237 1.58 -16.69 15.45
N HIS A 238 2.24 -16.02 14.50
CA HIS A 238 1.92 -16.15 13.08
C HIS A 238 3.10 -16.62 12.21
N ALA A 239 4.33 -16.66 12.72
CA ALA A 239 5.54 -17.03 11.97
C ALA A 239 5.61 -16.34 10.57
N PRO A 240 5.52 -14.99 10.48
CA PRO A 240 5.43 -14.27 9.22
C PRO A 240 6.70 -14.40 8.39
N ARG A 241 6.55 -14.34 7.07
CA ARG A 241 7.66 -14.39 6.11
C ARG A 241 8.20 -13.00 5.77
N LEU A 242 7.33 -11.98 5.81
CA LEU A 242 7.63 -10.64 5.34
C LEU A 242 6.98 -9.60 6.26
N TYR A 243 7.65 -8.46 6.44
CA TYR A 243 7.09 -7.24 7.01
C TYR A 243 7.26 -6.09 6.01
N ILE A 244 6.20 -5.32 5.74
CA ILE A 244 6.22 -4.18 4.83
C ILE A 244 5.92 -2.91 5.61
N THR A 245 6.81 -1.92 5.54
CA THR A 245 6.69 -0.65 6.27
C THR A 245 7.19 0.56 5.47
N ASN A 246 6.70 1.76 5.84
CA ASN A 246 7.25 3.05 5.44
C ASN A 246 8.00 3.66 6.64
N SER A 247 9.30 3.49 6.77
CA SER A 247 10.06 3.86 7.97
C SER A 247 10.41 5.35 8.09
N GLY A 248 10.72 5.99 6.96
CA GLY A 248 11.17 7.38 6.93
C GLY A 248 10.05 8.42 7.14
N ILE A 249 9.04 8.38 6.29
CA ILE A 249 7.79 9.14 6.43
C ILE A 249 6.64 8.17 6.26
N HIS A 250 5.99 7.84 7.35
CA HIS A 250 4.97 6.82 7.38
C HIS A 250 3.66 7.27 6.71
N ASN A 251 3.09 6.45 5.87
CA ASN A 251 1.77 6.65 5.27
C ASN A 251 0.75 5.70 5.94
N PRO A 252 -0.27 6.21 6.66
CA PRO A 252 -0.84 7.56 6.58
C PRO A 252 -0.38 8.55 7.67
N THR A 253 0.36 8.12 8.69
CA THR A 253 0.48 8.85 9.96
C THR A 253 1.47 10.01 9.94
N GLY A 254 2.46 9.97 9.02
CA GLY A 254 3.58 10.90 9.03
C GLY A 254 4.61 10.64 10.15
N ALA A 255 4.47 9.56 10.91
CA ALA A 255 5.44 9.14 11.91
C ALA A 255 6.80 8.83 11.28
N VAL A 256 7.84 8.93 12.09
CA VAL A 256 9.23 8.62 11.69
C VAL A 256 9.77 7.57 12.64
N LEU A 257 10.37 6.51 12.06
CA LEU A 257 11.01 5.45 12.83
C LEU A 257 12.16 6.00 13.67
N SER A 258 12.14 5.75 14.98
CA SER A 258 13.25 6.15 15.85
C SER A 258 14.42 5.16 15.73
N PRO A 259 15.69 5.63 15.94
CA PRO A 259 16.86 4.74 15.89
C PRO A 259 16.79 3.58 16.88
N LEU A 260 16.21 3.81 18.06
CA LEU A 260 16.05 2.79 19.08
C LEU A 260 15.07 1.70 18.64
N VAL A 261 13.91 2.10 18.08
CA VAL A 261 12.91 1.16 17.56
C VAL A 261 13.49 0.41 16.36
N ALA A 262 14.18 1.09 15.44
CA ALA A 262 14.85 0.46 14.29
C ALA A 262 15.82 -0.66 14.74
N HIS A 263 16.69 -0.37 15.70
CA HIS A 263 17.63 -1.35 16.21
C HIS A 263 16.95 -2.58 16.85
N ARG A 264 15.92 -2.34 17.68
CA ARG A 264 15.16 -3.43 18.33
C ARG A 264 14.37 -4.26 17.32
N LEU A 265 13.73 -3.58 16.35
CA LEU A 265 12.99 -4.22 15.27
C LEU A 265 13.87 -5.17 14.46
N LEU A 266 15.08 -4.71 14.06
CA LEU A 266 16.02 -5.55 13.32
C LEU A 266 16.49 -6.77 14.13
N LYS A 267 16.68 -6.64 15.45
CA LYS A 267 16.98 -7.80 16.32
C LYS A 267 15.84 -8.82 16.37
N LEU A 268 14.58 -8.34 16.43
CA LEU A 268 13.41 -9.21 16.39
C LEU A 268 13.31 -9.92 15.02
N ALA A 269 13.49 -9.17 13.94
CA ALA A 269 13.46 -9.70 12.58
C ALA A 269 14.57 -10.74 12.33
N ASP A 270 15.79 -10.49 12.81
CA ASP A 270 16.91 -11.43 12.69
C ASP A 270 16.62 -12.74 13.42
N ARG A 271 16.15 -12.66 14.67
CA ARG A 271 15.79 -13.82 15.49
C ARG A 271 14.69 -14.67 14.84
N ALA A 272 13.73 -14.05 14.16
CA ALA A 272 12.61 -14.71 13.49
C ALA A 272 12.90 -15.15 12.06
N GLY A 273 14.04 -14.77 11.48
CA GLY A 273 14.32 -14.99 10.05
C GLY A 273 13.43 -14.17 9.11
N LEU A 274 12.81 -13.09 9.61
CA LEU A 274 11.89 -12.23 8.88
C LEU A 274 12.61 -11.36 7.86
N VAL A 275 12.05 -11.25 6.66
CA VAL A 275 12.48 -10.27 5.64
C VAL A 275 11.67 -8.99 5.82
N ILE A 276 12.30 -7.82 5.61
CA ILE A 276 11.64 -6.52 5.69
C ILE A 276 11.66 -5.86 4.32
N VAL A 277 10.53 -5.33 3.89
CA VAL A 277 10.42 -4.39 2.77
C VAL A 277 10.25 -2.99 3.33
N GLU A 278 11.26 -2.15 3.11
CA GLU A 278 11.27 -0.75 3.50
C GLU A 278 10.90 0.12 2.30
N ASP A 279 9.67 0.64 2.28
CA ASP A 279 9.19 1.54 1.22
C ASP A 279 9.55 3.00 1.56
N ASP A 280 10.53 3.53 0.85
CA ASP A 280 11.13 4.85 1.06
C ASP A 280 10.71 5.88 -0.02
N ILE A 281 9.50 5.73 -0.55
CA ILE A 281 8.99 6.58 -1.65
C ILE A 281 8.88 8.07 -1.29
N PHE A 282 8.90 8.42 0.00
CA PHE A 282 8.78 9.80 0.49
C PHE A 282 10.09 10.44 0.93
N ALA A 283 11.24 9.76 0.78
CA ALA A 283 12.56 10.25 1.21
C ALA A 283 12.90 11.69 0.76
N ASP A 284 12.51 12.06 -0.45
CA ASP A 284 12.80 13.39 -1.01
C ASP A 284 12.07 14.54 -0.30
N PHE A 285 11.03 14.24 0.49
CA PHE A 285 10.28 15.25 1.25
C PHE A 285 10.85 15.49 2.65
N GLU A 286 11.80 14.70 3.09
CA GLU A 286 12.44 14.87 4.39
C GLU A 286 13.17 16.21 4.48
N THR A 287 13.04 16.87 5.61
CA THR A 287 13.82 18.07 5.98
C THR A 287 15.10 17.70 6.71
N SER A 288 15.11 16.55 7.38
CA SER A 288 16.24 15.92 8.02
C SER A 288 16.20 14.41 7.75
N PRO A 289 17.31 13.77 7.41
CA PRO A 289 17.33 12.34 7.09
C PRO A 289 16.82 11.50 8.26
N ALA A 290 15.79 10.68 8.00
CA ALA A 290 15.32 9.69 8.95
C ALA A 290 16.21 8.43 8.95
N PRO A 291 16.21 7.64 10.03
CA PRO A 291 16.84 6.33 10.04
C PRO A 291 16.27 5.42 8.95
N ARG A 292 17.13 4.59 8.34
CA ARG A 292 16.74 3.56 7.39
C ARG A 292 17.09 2.19 7.93
N LEU A 293 16.15 1.27 7.92
CA LEU A 293 16.38 -0.13 8.30
C LEU A 293 17.45 -0.75 7.39
N ALA A 294 17.40 -0.46 6.09
CA ALA A 294 18.39 -0.92 5.12
C ALA A 294 19.81 -0.43 5.41
N ALA A 295 19.96 0.78 5.98
CA ALA A 295 21.27 1.30 6.36
C ALA A 295 21.87 0.56 7.56
N PHE A 296 21.05 0.18 8.53
CA PHE A 296 21.49 -0.58 9.71
C PHE A 296 21.73 -2.07 9.41
N ASP A 297 21.00 -2.64 8.46
CA ASP A 297 21.03 -4.06 8.10
C ASP A 297 22.04 -4.38 6.97
N GLY A 298 22.45 -3.38 6.18
CA GLY A 298 23.33 -3.56 5.03
C GLY A 298 22.72 -4.39 3.91
N LEU A 299 21.41 -4.29 3.70
CA LEU A 299 20.63 -5.06 2.71
C LEU A 299 20.70 -6.59 2.89
N SER A 300 21.01 -7.07 4.08
CA SER A 300 21.08 -8.50 4.36
C SER A 300 19.70 -9.15 4.39
N ARG A 301 18.73 -8.53 5.09
CA ARG A 301 17.33 -8.94 5.23
C ARG A 301 16.35 -7.85 4.81
N VAL A 302 16.81 -6.60 4.73
CA VAL A 302 16.00 -5.47 4.32
C VAL A 302 16.12 -5.26 2.82
N ILE A 303 14.97 -5.24 2.14
CA ILE A 303 14.82 -4.84 0.73
C ILE A 303 14.32 -3.41 0.74
N GLN A 304 15.09 -2.48 0.18
CA GLN A 304 14.64 -1.11 0.05
C GLN A 304 13.97 -0.86 -1.28
N ILE A 305 12.86 -0.14 -1.23
CA ILE A 305 12.07 0.25 -2.40
C ILE A 305 11.96 1.76 -2.46
N GLY A 306 12.05 2.30 -3.65
CA GLY A 306 11.78 3.72 -3.90
C GLY A 306 11.13 3.96 -5.24
N SER A 307 10.66 5.19 -5.46
CA SER A 307 10.01 5.58 -6.71
C SER A 307 10.06 7.08 -6.94
N PHE A 308 10.08 7.48 -8.21
CA PHE A 308 10.05 8.87 -8.64
C PHE A 308 8.65 9.41 -8.92
N SER A 309 7.62 8.60 -8.66
CA SER A 309 6.21 8.95 -8.92
C SER A 309 5.69 10.13 -8.10
N LYS A 310 6.33 10.44 -6.96
CA LYS A 310 5.90 11.53 -6.06
C LYS A 310 6.69 12.82 -6.27
N THR A 311 7.86 12.76 -6.92
CA THR A 311 8.80 13.88 -7.01
C THR A 311 9.06 14.37 -8.43
N VAL A 312 9.14 13.46 -9.40
CA VAL A 312 9.40 13.81 -10.80
C VAL A 312 8.12 13.78 -11.62
N SER A 313 7.52 12.61 -11.77
CA SER A 313 6.25 12.42 -12.49
C SER A 313 5.66 11.05 -12.22
N ALA A 314 4.37 10.99 -11.90
CA ALA A 314 3.65 9.74 -11.75
C ALA A 314 3.48 8.99 -13.10
N SER A 315 3.44 9.70 -14.22
CA SER A 315 3.23 9.11 -15.55
C SER A 315 4.48 8.46 -16.15
N LEU A 316 5.68 8.80 -15.67
CA LEU A 316 6.94 8.19 -16.15
C LEU A 316 7.11 6.75 -15.68
N ARG A 317 6.36 6.32 -14.66
CA ARG A 317 6.36 4.95 -14.17
C ARG A 317 7.78 4.41 -13.93
N CYS A 318 8.50 4.98 -12.95
CA CYS A 318 9.85 4.57 -12.60
C CYS A 318 10.00 4.43 -11.08
N GLY A 319 10.44 3.25 -10.65
CA GLY A 319 10.79 2.90 -9.29
C GLY A 319 12.02 1.99 -9.27
N TYR A 320 12.40 1.52 -8.10
CA TYR A 320 13.54 0.62 -7.95
C TYR A 320 13.43 -0.26 -6.70
N ILE A 321 14.16 -1.35 -6.74
CA ILE A 321 14.45 -2.24 -5.60
C ILE A 321 15.95 -2.18 -5.36
N ALA A 322 16.39 -2.08 -4.10
CA ALA A 322 17.76 -2.36 -3.70
C ALA A 322 17.75 -3.54 -2.72
N ALA A 323 18.51 -4.59 -3.04
CA ALA A 323 18.55 -5.83 -2.29
C ALA A 323 19.93 -6.49 -2.37
N LYS A 324 20.15 -7.56 -1.60
CA LYS A 324 21.38 -8.35 -1.71
C LYS A 324 21.52 -9.00 -3.09
N PRO A 325 22.74 -9.26 -3.59
CA PRO A 325 22.99 -9.73 -4.97
C PRO A 325 22.15 -10.95 -5.37
N ALA A 326 22.12 -11.98 -4.53
CA ALA A 326 21.37 -13.22 -4.84
C ALA A 326 19.84 -12.99 -5.03
N TRP A 327 19.27 -12.00 -4.36
CA TRP A 327 17.87 -11.63 -4.55
C TRP A 327 17.66 -10.76 -5.78
N THR A 328 18.61 -9.86 -6.05
CA THR A 328 18.54 -9.02 -7.26
C THR A 328 18.55 -9.86 -8.53
N ASP A 329 19.36 -10.92 -8.58
CA ASP A 329 19.38 -11.85 -9.72
C ASP A 329 18.04 -12.55 -9.91
N GLY A 330 17.49 -13.19 -8.86
CA GLY A 330 16.19 -13.85 -8.93
C GLY A 330 15.03 -12.91 -9.25
N LEU A 331 15.05 -11.69 -8.69
CA LEU A 331 14.06 -10.64 -9.00
C LEU A 331 14.19 -10.15 -10.46
N THR A 332 15.41 -10.14 -11.01
CA THR A 332 15.66 -9.80 -12.41
C THR A 332 15.06 -10.86 -13.34
N ASP A 333 15.25 -12.14 -13.06
CA ASP A 333 14.66 -13.23 -13.82
C ASP A 333 13.13 -13.18 -13.78
N LEU A 334 12.57 -12.94 -12.60
CA LEU A 334 11.12 -12.76 -12.43
C LEU A 334 10.59 -11.55 -13.20
N LYS A 335 11.33 -10.44 -13.20
CA LYS A 335 10.99 -9.25 -13.98
C LYS A 335 11.02 -9.53 -15.47
N ILE A 336 12.01 -10.29 -15.99
CA ILE A 336 12.04 -10.73 -17.38
C ILE A 336 10.76 -11.52 -17.71
N ALA A 337 10.42 -12.49 -16.88
CA ALA A 337 9.25 -13.33 -17.08
C ALA A 337 7.91 -12.57 -17.07
N THR A 338 7.82 -11.47 -16.32
CA THR A 338 6.55 -10.73 -16.10
C THR A 338 6.44 -9.43 -16.89
N ASN A 339 7.56 -8.81 -17.28
CA ASN A 339 7.59 -7.49 -17.92
C ASN A 339 8.69 -7.32 -18.98
N PHE A 340 9.41 -8.36 -19.33
CA PHE A 340 10.45 -8.39 -20.36
C PHE A 340 11.50 -7.26 -20.27
N GLY A 341 11.81 -6.78 -19.07
CA GLY A 341 12.86 -5.76 -18.82
C GLY A 341 12.33 -4.37 -18.43
N GLY A 342 11.09 -4.01 -18.77
CA GLY A 342 10.49 -2.72 -18.43
C GLY A 342 10.81 -1.57 -19.39
N GLY A 343 10.32 -0.36 -19.07
CA GLY A 343 10.41 0.81 -19.93
C GLY A 343 11.76 1.54 -19.84
N ARG A 344 12.49 1.65 -20.97
CA ARG A 344 13.73 2.43 -21.08
C ARG A 344 13.50 3.93 -21.01
N LEU A 345 12.51 4.42 -21.78
CA LEU A 345 12.27 5.86 -21.95
C LEU A 345 11.94 6.57 -20.63
N GLY A 346 11.14 5.94 -19.77
CA GLY A 346 10.81 6.49 -18.46
C GLY A 346 12.04 6.66 -17.56
N ALA A 347 12.93 5.69 -17.54
CA ALA A 347 14.17 5.73 -16.76
C ALA A 347 15.14 6.81 -17.28
N GLU A 348 15.26 6.95 -18.60
CA GLU A 348 16.08 7.99 -19.25
C GLU A 348 15.58 9.39 -18.89
N VAL A 349 14.27 9.64 -19.03
CA VAL A 349 13.66 10.92 -18.66
C VAL A 349 13.84 11.21 -17.16
N VAL A 350 13.69 10.21 -16.31
CA VAL A 350 13.93 10.36 -14.85
C VAL A 350 15.38 10.72 -14.59
N LEU A 351 16.35 9.99 -15.14
CA LEU A 351 17.78 10.27 -14.93
C LEU A 351 18.12 11.70 -15.38
N SER A 352 17.70 12.09 -16.58
CA SER A 352 17.92 13.44 -17.10
C SER A 352 17.29 14.50 -16.18
N ALA A 353 16.07 14.27 -15.68
CA ALA A 353 15.38 15.22 -14.81
C ALA A 353 16.04 15.37 -13.44
N ILE A 354 16.47 14.27 -12.79
CA ILE A 354 17.05 14.32 -11.43
C ILE A 354 18.50 14.78 -11.41
N THR A 355 19.21 14.67 -12.55
CA THR A 355 20.59 15.20 -12.72
C THR A 355 20.60 16.65 -13.23
N ASP A 356 19.44 17.18 -13.60
CA ASP A 356 19.29 18.59 -13.98
C ASP A 356 19.61 19.52 -12.82
N SER A 357 20.34 20.59 -13.09
CA SER A 357 20.79 21.56 -12.08
C SER A 357 19.64 22.23 -11.30
N GLY A 358 18.46 22.27 -11.86
CA GLY A 358 17.25 22.84 -11.23
C GLY A 358 16.52 21.89 -10.29
N TYR A 359 16.79 20.58 -10.34
CA TYR A 359 16.03 19.59 -9.56
C TYR A 359 16.15 19.81 -8.05
N ARG A 360 17.37 20.04 -7.56
CA ARG A 360 17.61 20.29 -6.12
C ARG A 360 16.82 21.50 -5.63
N LYS A 361 16.89 22.63 -6.37
CA LYS A 361 16.16 23.86 -6.02
C LYS A 361 14.63 23.65 -6.07
N HIS A 362 14.18 22.85 -7.03
CA HIS A 362 12.76 22.48 -7.13
C HIS A 362 12.33 21.71 -5.87
N MET A 363 13.08 20.70 -5.43
CA MET A 363 12.75 19.92 -4.24
C MET A 363 12.81 20.77 -2.95
N GLU A 364 13.74 21.68 -2.83
CA GLU A 364 13.77 22.67 -1.74
C GLU A 364 12.49 23.50 -1.72
N THR A 365 12.05 23.98 -2.88
CA THR A 365 10.78 24.73 -3.01
C THR A 365 9.57 23.87 -2.64
N VAL A 366 9.54 22.60 -3.04
CA VAL A 366 8.44 21.68 -2.70
C VAL A 366 8.39 21.44 -1.20
N ARG A 367 9.52 21.25 -0.51
CA ARG A 367 9.56 21.09 0.95
C ARG A 367 9.01 22.32 1.68
N VAL A 368 9.43 23.52 1.28
CA VAL A 368 8.89 24.77 1.85
C VAL A 368 7.37 24.86 1.67
N ARG A 369 6.87 24.59 0.46
CA ARG A 369 5.43 24.59 0.16
C ARG A 369 4.66 23.53 0.98
N LEU A 370 5.27 22.36 1.21
CA LEU A 370 4.67 21.30 2.03
C LEU A 370 4.57 21.74 3.50
N THR A 371 5.60 22.38 4.05
CA THR A 371 5.59 22.92 5.43
C THR A 371 4.48 23.97 5.57
N GLU A 372 4.41 24.94 4.68
CA GLU A 372 3.36 25.96 4.69
C GLU A 372 1.95 25.36 4.56
N ALA A 373 1.78 24.36 3.66
CA ALA A 373 0.50 23.69 3.48
C ALA A 373 0.12 22.83 4.70
N MET A 374 1.11 22.24 5.40
CA MET A 374 0.91 21.51 6.65
C MET A 374 0.35 22.40 7.74
N ASP A 375 0.99 23.55 7.99
CA ASP A 375 0.57 24.53 9.00
C ASP A 375 -0.84 25.05 8.71
N GLN A 376 -1.14 25.40 7.45
CA GLN A 376 -2.45 25.86 7.03
C GLN A 376 -3.53 24.77 7.22
N ALA A 377 -3.23 23.51 6.85
CA ALA A 377 -4.17 22.41 6.99
C ALA A 377 -4.47 22.12 8.47
N VAL A 378 -3.44 22.07 9.33
CA VAL A 378 -3.60 21.88 10.79
C VAL A 378 -4.51 22.97 11.37
N HIS A 379 -4.25 24.23 11.04
CA HIS A 379 -5.06 25.34 11.54
C HIS A 379 -6.53 25.25 11.11
N ARG A 380 -6.78 25.00 9.81
CA ARG A 380 -8.14 24.91 9.28
C ARG A 380 -8.90 23.68 9.81
N LEU A 381 -8.25 22.53 9.95
CA LEU A 381 -8.87 21.32 10.50
C LEU A 381 -9.22 21.52 11.98
N ALA A 382 -8.38 22.22 12.74
CA ALA A 382 -8.65 22.53 14.14
C ALA A 382 -9.93 23.36 14.33
N THR A 383 -10.28 24.27 13.39
CA THR A 383 -11.54 25.04 13.46
C THR A 383 -12.79 24.15 13.29
N LEU A 384 -12.63 22.93 12.79
CA LEU A 384 -13.68 21.93 12.64
C LEU A 384 -13.66 20.85 13.75
N GLY A 385 -12.85 21.04 14.80
CA GLY A 385 -12.68 20.04 15.86
C GLY A 385 -11.88 18.79 15.43
N ILE A 386 -11.29 18.81 14.24
CA ILE A 386 -10.49 17.68 13.71
C ILE A 386 -9.06 17.83 14.22
N THR A 387 -8.53 16.77 14.86
CA THR A 387 -7.23 16.80 15.51
C THR A 387 -6.25 15.83 14.85
N PRO A 388 -5.02 16.27 14.49
CA PRO A 388 -4.00 15.35 13.98
C PRO A 388 -3.53 14.40 15.10
N TRP A 389 -3.28 13.13 14.75
CA TRP A 389 -2.67 12.14 15.63
C TRP A 389 -1.27 12.56 16.06
N ILE A 390 -0.49 13.05 15.11
CA ILE A 390 0.74 13.82 15.30
C ILE A 390 0.77 14.92 14.23
N VAL A 391 1.56 15.97 14.45
CA VAL A 391 1.93 16.91 13.41
C VAL A 391 3.28 16.47 12.85
N PRO A 392 3.34 15.95 11.59
CA PRO A 392 4.58 15.49 11.00
C PRO A 392 5.60 16.61 10.79
N GLN A 393 6.88 16.29 10.93
CA GLN A 393 7.96 17.24 10.63
C GLN A 393 8.19 17.43 9.12
N ALA A 394 7.74 16.48 8.31
CA ALA A 394 7.91 16.47 6.84
C ALA A 394 6.85 15.60 6.16
N GLY A 395 6.78 15.68 4.83
CA GLY A 395 5.85 14.88 4.05
C GLY A 395 4.58 15.63 3.67
N MET A 396 3.62 14.89 3.15
CA MET A 396 2.39 15.48 2.58
C MET A 396 1.12 15.02 3.28
N PHE A 397 1.19 14.17 4.31
CA PHE A 397 0.01 13.59 4.94
C PHE A 397 -0.19 14.06 6.36
N LEU A 398 -1.46 14.29 6.70
CA LEU A 398 -1.97 14.41 8.06
C LEU A 398 -2.95 13.26 8.31
N TRP A 399 -2.76 12.56 9.40
CA TRP A 399 -3.64 11.53 9.91
C TRP A 399 -4.45 12.13 11.06
N CYS A 400 -5.73 12.38 10.85
CA CYS A 400 -6.54 13.18 11.75
C CYS A 400 -7.75 12.43 12.25
N ARG A 401 -8.04 12.60 13.53
CA ARG A 401 -9.24 12.11 14.19
C ARG A 401 -10.38 13.11 14.04
N LEU A 402 -11.55 12.60 13.69
CA LEU A 402 -12.79 13.38 13.61
C LEU A 402 -13.36 13.66 14.99
N PRO A 403 -14.11 14.77 15.17
CA PRO A 403 -14.78 15.08 16.41
C PRO A 403 -15.87 14.04 16.73
N ASP A 404 -16.15 13.85 18.01
CA ASP A 404 -17.27 13.06 18.57
C ASP A 404 -17.36 11.61 18.07
N GLY A 405 -16.26 11.06 17.54
CA GLY A 405 -16.24 9.70 16.99
C GLY A 405 -17.04 9.53 15.69
N ALA A 406 -17.19 10.61 14.92
CA ALA A 406 -17.91 10.59 13.64
C ALA A 406 -17.38 9.51 12.70
N ASP A 407 -18.26 8.78 12.00
CA ASP A 407 -17.89 7.76 11.02
C ASP A 407 -17.24 8.38 9.77
N ALA A 408 -15.93 8.18 9.65
CA ALA A 408 -15.13 8.72 8.54
C ALA A 408 -15.60 8.21 7.17
N ALA A 409 -16.18 7.00 7.08
CA ALA A 409 -16.71 6.47 5.83
C ALA A 409 -17.99 7.19 5.42
N ALA A 410 -18.89 7.47 6.37
CA ALA A 410 -20.09 8.27 6.13
C ALA A 410 -19.75 9.70 5.70
N VAL A 411 -18.82 10.36 6.42
CA VAL A 411 -18.31 11.70 6.07
C VAL A 411 -17.70 11.71 4.68
N ALA A 412 -16.89 10.71 4.32
CA ALA A 412 -16.25 10.62 3.00
C ALA A 412 -17.29 10.45 1.87
N ARG A 413 -18.34 9.65 2.09
CA ARG A 413 -19.43 9.51 1.10
C ARG A 413 -20.23 10.82 0.93
N ALA A 414 -20.53 11.52 2.01
CA ALA A 414 -21.22 12.81 1.95
C ALA A 414 -20.37 13.84 1.19
N CYS A 415 -19.08 13.94 1.50
CA CYS A 415 -18.16 14.84 0.81
C CYS A 415 -18.02 14.50 -0.69
N LEU A 416 -18.05 13.23 -1.06
CA LEU A 416 -17.97 12.80 -2.47
C LEU A 416 -19.16 13.32 -3.29
N GLN A 417 -20.36 13.38 -2.71
CA GLN A 417 -21.55 13.95 -3.39
C GLN A 417 -21.37 15.42 -3.75
N ASP A 418 -20.63 16.15 -2.92
CA ASP A 418 -20.28 17.56 -3.16
C ASP A 418 -18.94 17.74 -3.90
N GLY A 419 -18.39 16.67 -4.50
CA GLY A 419 -17.19 16.70 -5.34
C GLY A 419 -15.88 16.81 -4.57
N VAL A 420 -15.81 16.26 -3.34
CA VAL A 420 -14.59 16.18 -2.53
C VAL A 420 -14.28 14.72 -2.20
N VAL A 421 -13.13 14.22 -2.63
CA VAL A 421 -12.65 12.84 -2.37
C VAL A 421 -11.77 12.83 -1.13
N LEU A 422 -12.22 12.19 -0.07
CA LEU A 422 -11.48 11.94 1.16
C LEU A 422 -10.95 10.49 1.22
N ALA A 423 -10.05 10.24 2.16
CA ALA A 423 -9.49 8.91 2.42
C ALA A 423 -9.79 8.48 3.85
N PRO A 424 -10.88 7.71 4.08
CA PRO A 424 -11.32 7.28 5.41
C PRO A 424 -10.40 6.21 5.99
N GLY A 425 -10.28 6.23 7.31
CA GLY A 425 -9.25 5.54 8.07
C GLY A 425 -9.29 4.02 7.98
N ASN A 426 -10.47 3.42 7.96
CA ASN A 426 -10.58 1.95 7.86
C ASN A 426 -10.03 1.38 6.54
N ALA A 427 -9.84 2.21 5.49
CA ALA A 427 -9.14 1.77 4.29
C ALA A 427 -7.64 1.49 4.56
N PHE A 428 -7.06 2.10 5.59
CA PHE A 428 -5.66 1.97 5.99
C PHE A 428 -5.44 0.98 7.14
N SER A 429 -6.51 0.54 7.82
CA SER A 429 -6.42 -0.29 9.01
C SER A 429 -6.88 -1.71 8.76
N GLN A 430 -6.03 -2.68 9.10
CA GLN A 430 -6.36 -4.10 9.03
C GLN A 430 -7.31 -4.53 10.16
N SER A 431 -7.18 -3.91 11.33
CA SER A 431 -8.03 -4.16 12.50
C SER A 431 -9.35 -3.38 12.48
N ALA A 432 -9.58 -2.54 11.47
CA ALA A 432 -10.71 -1.61 11.39
C ALA A 432 -10.83 -0.67 12.59
N SER A 433 -9.71 -0.35 13.24
CA SER A 433 -9.64 0.50 14.44
C SER A 433 -9.61 2.00 14.15
N ALA A 434 -9.66 2.41 12.87
CA ALA A 434 -9.51 3.79 12.43
C ALA A 434 -10.79 4.38 11.82
N GLY A 435 -11.96 3.93 12.32
CA GLY A 435 -13.27 4.34 11.79
C GLY A 435 -13.58 5.83 11.94
N ASP A 436 -12.95 6.50 12.88
CA ASP A 436 -13.09 7.93 13.16
C ASP A 436 -11.88 8.77 12.66
N TYR A 437 -11.05 8.19 11.76
CA TYR A 437 -9.88 8.88 11.19
C TYR A 437 -10.04 9.18 9.70
N LEU A 438 -9.41 10.28 9.27
CA LEU A 438 -9.22 10.64 7.86
C LEU A 438 -7.74 10.93 7.59
N ARG A 439 -7.24 10.54 6.41
CA ARG A 439 -5.97 11.03 5.91
C ARG A 439 -6.19 12.21 4.98
N PHE A 440 -5.50 13.31 5.23
CA PHE A 440 -5.44 14.48 4.36
C PHE A 440 -4.08 14.58 3.68
N ASN A 441 -4.09 14.89 2.39
CA ASN A 441 -2.92 15.35 1.66
C ASN A 441 -2.88 16.88 1.71
N VAL A 442 -1.96 17.46 2.45
CA VAL A 442 -1.89 18.90 2.71
C VAL A 442 -1.70 19.71 1.43
N ALA A 443 -0.94 19.19 0.45
CA ALA A 443 -0.74 19.86 -0.82
C ALA A 443 -2.04 19.95 -1.65
N GLN A 444 -2.97 19.04 -1.47
CA GLN A 444 -4.28 18.97 -2.12
C GLN A 444 -5.41 19.57 -1.28
N SER A 445 -5.11 20.03 -0.05
CA SER A 445 -6.10 20.56 0.91
C SER A 445 -6.07 22.09 1.00
N ARG A 446 -5.70 22.80 -0.07
CA ARG A 446 -5.53 24.26 -0.04
C ARG A 446 -6.83 25.03 -0.30
N GLU A 447 -7.77 24.45 -1.03
CA GLU A 447 -9.04 25.10 -1.42
C GLU A 447 -9.98 25.23 -0.21
N ALA A 448 -10.53 26.43 -0.01
CA ALA A 448 -11.47 26.70 1.10
C ALA A 448 -12.72 25.81 1.04
N ARG A 449 -13.23 25.54 -0.17
CA ARG A 449 -14.39 24.70 -0.40
C ARG A 449 -14.28 23.30 0.23
N ILE A 450 -13.06 22.73 0.35
CA ILE A 450 -12.85 21.43 0.99
C ILE A 450 -13.35 21.47 2.44
N PHE A 451 -13.01 22.52 3.19
CA PHE A 451 -13.35 22.67 4.59
C PHE A 451 -14.84 23.04 4.77
N GLU A 452 -15.42 23.79 3.84
CA GLU A 452 -16.86 24.10 3.83
C GLU A 452 -17.70 22.80 3.63
N VAL A 453 -17.32 21.97 2.65
CA VAL A 453 -17.97 20.69 2.40
C VAL A 453 -17.80 19.75 3.59
N LEU A 454 -16.60 19.71 4.17
CA LEU A 454 -16.31 18.87 5.33
C LEU A 454 -17.12 19.31 6.57
N ALA A 455 -17.22 20.60 6.84
CA ALA A 455 -18.06 21.15 7.93
C ALA A 455 -19.53 20.75 7.77
N LYS A 456 -20.08 20.87 6.54
CA LYS A 456 -21.44 20.44 6.21
C LYS A 456 -21.64 18.95 6.45
N ALA A 457 -20.69 18.12 6.03
CA ALA A 457 -20.77 16.67 6.20
C ALA A 457 -20.73 16.25 7.67
N LEU A 458 -19.88 16.87 8.48
CA LEU A 458 -19.81 16.64 9.94
C LEU A 458 -21.11 17.02 10.63
N SER A 459 -21.67 18.20 10.35
CA SER A 459 -22.96 18.64 10.96
C SER A 459 -24.15 17.77 10.58
N THR A 460 -24.08 17.04 9.46
CA THR A 460 -25.11 16.09 9.04
C THR A 460 -24.96 14.75 9.76
N ALA A 461 -23.71 14.31 10.00
CA ALA A 461 -23.41 13.08 10.73
C ALA A 461 -23.79 13.14 12.22
N GLU A 462 -23.79 14.33 12.85
CA GLU A 462 -24.23 14.54 14.24
C GLU A 462 -25.76 14.43 14.44
N ARG A 463 -26.55 14.52 13.36
CA ARG A 463 -28.01 14.54 13.41
C ARG A 463 -28.69 13.21 13.08
N GLY A 464 -27.95 12.22 12.64
CA GLY A 464 -28.43 10.90 12.24
C GLY A 464 -27.95 9.81 13.19
#